data_e3b715f9234a58efb4bc82ec05e658da
#
_entry.id   e3b715f9234a58efb4bc82ec05e658da
#
_cell.length_a   1.000
_cell.length_b   1.000
_cell.length_c   1.000
_cell.angle_alpha   90.00
_cell.angle_beta   90.00
_cell.angle_gamma   90.00
#
_symmetry.space_group_name_H-M   'P 1'
#
loop_
_entity.id
_entity.type
_entity.pdbx_description
1 polymer ?
#
loop_
_entity_poly.entity_id
_entity_poly.type
_entity_poly.pdbx_seq_one_letter_code
_entity_poly.pdbx_strand_id
1 'polypeptide(L)'
;AGDWVIAIGNALALPGGPTVTVGVVSALGRSIEASPGITLYDLIQTDTSINPGNSGGPLIDLNGNLIGINTAVLRGSSQRDGVVVEGIGFAINIETAQQVATQLVKLGHVRWAWMGVFLADLVPEVAARYGLPIREGVIIQNVVRDGPSDQSGIRPGDIVVNIDGHDIATVSDLTRLLKTEFSAGQELIVEIFRIEEGEGFRGMLTLRLGERPQQ
;
A
#
# COMPACT_ATOMS: atom_id res chain seq x y z
N ALA A 1 17.77 -5.55 3.90
CA ALA A 1 18.45 -4.24 3.76
C ALA A 1 19.96 -4.44 3.83
N GLY A 2 20.73 -3.57 3.16
CA GLY A 2 22.19 -3.66 3.06
C GLY A 2 22.70 -4.48 1.87
N ASP A 3 21.84 -5.21 1.18
CA ASP A 3 22.25 -5.99 0.00
C ASP A 3 22.53 -5.07 -1.19
N TRP A 4 23.59 -5.39 -1.94
CA TRP A 4 23.95 -4.66 -3.13
C TRP A 4 22.94 -4.85 -4.25
N VAL A 5 22.63 -3.76 -4.96
CA VAL A 5 21.67 -3.75 -6.07
C VAL A 5 22.18 -2.90 -7.22
N ILE A 6 21.71 -3.23 -8.41
CA ILE A 6 22.05 -2.59 -9.68
C ILE A 6 20.76 -2.14 -10.34
N ALA A 7 20.63 -0.84 -10.60
CA ALA A 7 19.54 -0.29 -11.42
C ALA A 7 20.01 -0.08 -12.86
N ILE A 8 19.22 -0.52 -13.82
CA ILE A 8 19.53 -0.42 -15.23
C ILE A 8 18.42 0.39 -15.91
N GLY A 9 18.78 1.24 -16.86
CA GLY A 9 17.82 2.02 -17.65
C GLY A 9 18.51 2.91 -18.67
N ASN A 10 17.77 3.83 -19.27
CA ASN A 10 18.32 4.85 -20.17
C ASN A 10 18.10 6.25 -19.56
N ALA A 11 18.88 6.56 -18.53
CA ALA A 11 18.74 7.81 -17.80
C ALA A 11 18.91 9.01 -18.75
N LEU A 12 17.94 9.95 -18.71
CA LEU A 12 17.89 11.15 -19.53
C LEU A 12 17.79 10.89 -21.06
N ALA A 13 17.50 9.66 -21.48
CA ALA A 13 17.44 9.25 -22.89
C ALA A 13 18.66 9.69 -23.71
N LEU A 14 19.85 9.65 -23.11
CA LEU A 14 21.09 10.03 -23.76
C LEU A 14 21.47 9.03 -24.86
N PRO A 15 22.07 9.51 -25.98
CA PRO A 15 22.64 8.63 -26.97
C PRO A 15 23.74 7.74 -26.38
N GLY A 16 23.71 6.44 -26.66
CA GLY A 16 24.67 5.46 -26.19
C GLY A 16 23.99 4.21 -25.64
N GLY A 17 24.66 3.49 -24.79
CA GLY A 17 24.12 2.31 -24.10
C GLY A 17 23.26 2.64 -22.89
N PRO A 18 22.67 1.62 -22.24
CA PRO A 18 21.91 1.79 -21.00
C PRO A 18 22.81 2.35 -19.89
N THR A 19 22.20 3.16 -19.02
CA THR A 19 22.83 3.64 -17.80
C THR A 19 22.72 2.54 -16.72
N VAL A 20 23.83 2.27 -16.07
CA VAL A 20 23.91 1.33 -14.94
C VAL A 20 24.34 2.10 -13.70
N THR A 21 23.58 1.98 -12.62
CA THR A 21 23.92 2.55 -11.31
C THR A 21 23.90 1.46 -10.25
N VAL A 22 24.74 1.62 -9.21
CA VAL A 22 24.93 0.62 -8.15
C VAL A 22 24.68 1.29 -6.81
N GLY A 23 24.09 0.59 -5.89
CA GLY A 23 23.81 1.00 -4.52
C GLY A 23 23.38 -0.18 -3.66
N VAL A 24 22.64 0.09 -2.60
CA VAL A 24 22.13 -0.95 -1.69
C VAL A 24 20.62 -0.82 -1.47
N VAL A 25 19.99 -1.91 -1.02
CA VAL A 25 18.65 -1.86 -0.45
C VAL A 25 18.72 -1.11 0.87
N SER A 26 18.18 0.10 0.92
CA SER A 26 18.17 0.93 2.12
C SER A 26 17.05 0.52 3.09
N ALA A 27 15.89 0.13 2.56
CA ALA A 27 14.75 -0.35 3.35
C ALA A 27 13.74 -1.12 2.46
N LEU A 28 12.87 -1.91 3.09
CA LEU A 28 11.77 -2.63 2.47
C LEU A 28 10.43 -2.14 3.03
N GLY A 29 9.33 -2.43 2.31
CA GLY A 29 7.97 -2.14 2.76
C GLY A 29 7.66 -0.65 2.86
N ARG A 30 8.34 0.21 2.09
CA ARG A 30 8.08 1.66 2.10
C ARG A 30 6.79 2.01 1.38
N SER A 31 6.11 3.03 1.91
CA SER A 31 4.97 3.66 1.25
C SER A 31 5.29 5.13 0.98
N ILE A 32 4.97 5.60 -0.21
CA ILE A 32 5.16 7.00 -0.61
C ILE A 32 3.93 7.53 -1.31
N GLU A 33 3.59 8.78 -1.08
CA GLU A 33 2.62 9.51 -1.90
C GLU A 33 3.32 9.99 -3.18
N ALA A 34 3.06 9.29 -4.28
CA ALA A 34 3.66 9.59 -5.59
C ALA A 34 3.01 10.81 -6.25
N SER A 35 1.73 11.06 -5.96
CA SER A 35 0.93 12.22 -6.38
C SER A 35 -0.24 12.40 -5.40
N PRO A 36 -0.88 13.57 -5.34
CA PRO A 36 -2.02 13.80 -4.46
C PRO A 36 -3.07 12.69 -4.60
N GLY A 37 -3.30 11.94 -3.51
CA GLY A 37 -4.23 10.82 -3.46
C GLY A 37 -3.75 9.51 -4.10
N ILE A 38 -2.50 9.44 -4.59
CA ILE A 38 -1.91 8.22 -5.16
C ILE A 38 -0.74 7.78 -4.29
N THR A 39 -0.99 6.79 -3.43
CA THR A 39 0.05 6.16 -2.60
C THR A 39 0.52 4.86 -3.24
N LEU A 40 1.83 4.72 -3.40
CA LEU A 40 2.51 3.47 -3.73
C LEU A 40 2.90 2.78 -2.43
N TYR A 41 2.67 1.49 -2.34
CA TYR A 41 2.92 0.66 -1.16
C TYR A 41 3.95 -0.42 -1.46
N ASP A 42 4.55 -0.96 -0.43
CA ASP A 42 5.49 -2.09 -0.48
C ASP A 42 6.66 -1.86 -1.43
N LEU A 43 7.24 -0.67 -1.35
CA LEU A 43 8.38 -0.31 -2.19
C LEU A 43 9.71 -0.73 -1.55
N ILE A 44 10.66 -1.09 -2.40
CA ILE A 44 12.08 -1.20 -2.08
C ILE A 44 12.66 0.21 -2.13
N GLN A 45 13.22 0.68 -1.01
CA GLN A 45 14.02 1.90 -0.97
C GLN A 45 15.48 1.56 -1.27
N THR A 46 16.14 2.37 -2.09
CA THR A 46 17.56 2.22 -2.46
C THR A 46 18.24 3.57 -2.54
N ASP A 47 19.54 3.60 -2.33
CA ASP A 47 20.40 4.77 -2.59
C ASP A 47 20.98 4.76 -4.02
N THR A 48 20.65 3.71 -4.80
CA THR A 48 20.96 3.66 -6.23
C THR A 48 20.37 4.88 -6.94
N SER A 49 21.16 5.53 -7.79
CA SER A 49 20.68 6.70 -8.53
C SER A 49 19.57 6.37 -9.49
N ILE A 50 18.30 6.64 -9.08
CA ILE A 50 17.11 6.55 -9.90
C ILE A 50 16.83 7.94 -10.48
N ASN A 51 16.76 8.04 -11.80
CA ASN A 51 16.54 9.28 -12.53
C ASN A 51 15.53 9.08 -13.66
N PRO A 52 14.93 10.15 -14.22
CA PRO A 52 14.09 10.01 -15.41
C PRO A 52 14.83 9.25 -16.51
N GLY A 53 14.20 8.19 -17.02
CA GLY A 53 14.72 7.30 -18.06
C GLY A 53 15.17 5.94 -17.53
N ASN A 54 15.45 5.74 -16.22
CA ASN A 54 15.58 4.38 -15.69
C ASN A 54 14.31 3.88 -14.98
N SER A 55 13.27 4.70 -14.84
CA SER A 55 11.94 4.26 -14.42
C SER A 55 11.36 3.25 -15.41
N GLY A 56 10.81 2.13 -14.87
CA GLY A 56 10.36 0.97 -15.65
C GLY A 56 11.48 -0.03 -15.95
N GLY A 57 12.74 0.33 -15.74
CA GLY A 57 13.89 -0.58 -15.85
C GLY A 57 14.03 -1.48 -14.61
N PRO A 58 14.85 -2.54 -14.69
CA PRO A 58 15.05 -3.48 -13.61
C PRO A 58 15.91 -2.92 -12.48
N LEU A 59 15.56 -3.33 -11.25
CA LEU A 59 16.45 -3.37 -10.10
C LEU A 59 16.83 -4.84 -9.88
N ILE A 60 18.13 -5.17 -9.96
CA ILE A 60 18.62 -6.53 -9.84
C ILE A 60 19.59 -6.68 -8.66
N ASP A 61 19.72 -7.89 -8.14
CA ASP A 61 20.76 -8.26 -7.18
C ASP A 61 22.09 -8.57 -7.89
N LEU A 62 23.16 -8.87 -7.12
CA LEU A 62 24.47 -9.23 -7.68
C LEU A 62 24.50 -10.57 -8.40
N ASN A 63 23.47 -11.42 -8.24
CA ASN A 63 23.33 -12.68 -8.95
C ASN A 63 22.57 -12.53 -10.28
N GLY A 64 22.08 -11.30 -10.59
CA GLY A 64 21.29 -11.00 -11.77
C GLY A 64 19.80 -11.30 -11.61
N ASN A 65 19.32 -11.58 -10.39
CA ASN A 65 17.89 -11.77 -10.16
C ASN A 65 17.18 -10.43 -10.15
N LEU A 66 16.03 -10.34 -10.82
CA LEU A 66 15.15 -9.19 -10.77
C LEU A 66 14.48 -9.14 -9.39
N ILE A 67 14.72 -8.07 -8.63
CA ILE A 67 14.14 -7.85 -7.30
C ILE A 67 13.10 -6.73 -7.28
N GLY A 68 13.10 -5.88 -8.29
CA GLY A 68 12.12 -4.79 -8.40
C GLY A 68 12.15 -4.08 -9.73
N ILE A 69 11.19 -3.17 -9.90
CA ILE A 69 11.06 -2.29 -11.08
C ILE A 69 11.26 -0.85 -10.62
N ASN A 70 12.29 -0.18 -11.12
CA ASN A 70 12.59 1.21 -10.79
C ASN A 70 11.37 2.10 -11.09
N THR A 71 10.97 2.96 -10.14
CA THR A 71 9.74 3.74 -10.34
C THR A 71 9.86 5.21 -10.01
N ALA A 72 10.34 5.58 -8.85
CA ALA A 72 10.24 6.95 -8.37
C ALA A 72 11.48 7.42 -7.62
N VAL A 73 11.65 8.73 -7.60
CA VAL A 73 12.57 9.45 -6.69
C VAL A 73 11.74 10.45 -5.91
N LEU A 74 11.92 10.50 -4.61
CA LEU A 74 11.45 11.65 -3.83
C LEU A 74 12.36 12.83 -4.19
N ARG A 75 11.92 13.62 -5.18
CA ARG A 75 12.55 14.91 -5.46
C ARG A 75 11.88 15.94 -4.58
N GLY A 76 12.61 16.40 -3.58
CA GLY A 76 12.44 17.62 -2.81
C GLY A 76 11.14 18.42 -2.90
N SER A 77 9.97 17.80 -2.71
CA SER A 77 8.73 18.53 -2.42
C SER A 77 8.58 18.81 -0.91
N SER A 78 9.54 18.42 -0.12
CA SER A 78 9.69 18.91 1.24
C SER A 78 10.37 20.29 1.20
N GLN A 79 9.70 21.28 0.61
CA GLN A 79 9.96 22.69 0.90
C GLN A 79 9.48 23.04 2.32
N ARG A 80 9.74 22.18 3.29
CA ARG A 80 9.94 22.58 4.67
C ARG A 80 11.44 22.70 4.84
N ASP A 81 11.94 23.93 4.90
CA ASP A 81 13.33 24.29 5.24
C ASP A 81 14.42 24.24 4.15
N GLY A 82 14.09 24.22 2.86
CA GLY A 82 15.10 24.37 1.79
C GLY A 82 16.11 23.20 1.65
N VAL A 83 15.84 22.05 2.25
CA VAL A 83 16.70 20.87 2.16
C VAL A 83 16.40 20.09 0.88
N VAL A 84 17.38 19.94 0.02
CA VAL A 84 17.32 19.05 -1.14
C VAL A 84 17.57 17.62 -0.65
N VAL A 85 16.58 16.75 -0.77
CA VAL A 85 16.73 15.32 -0.46
C VAL A 85 17.26 14.63 -1.71
N GLU A 86 18.46 14.06 -1.62
CA GLU A 86 19.10 13.27 -2.67
C GLU A 86 19.40 11.85 -2.18
N GLY A 87 19.62 10.90 -3.10
CA GLY A 87 20.02 9.53 -2.76
C GLY A 87 18.87 8.67 -2.19
N ILE A 88 17.61 9.03 -2.46
CA ILE A 88 16.46 8.20 -2.11
C ILE A 88 15.70 7.82 -3.38
N GLY A 89 15.93 6.59 -3.84
CA GLY A 89 15.21 5.98 -4.95
C GLY A 89 14.23 4.90 -4.45
N PHE A 90 13.24 4.59 -5.28
CA PHE A 90 12.26 3.54 -5.00
C PHE A 90 12.06 2.63 -6.21
N ALA A 91 11.84 1.35 -5.92
CA ALA A 91 11.42 0.35 -6.89
C ALA A 91 10.18 -0.39 -6.38
N ILE A 92 9.29 -0.75 -7.29
CA ILE A 92 8.16 -1.65 -7.01
C ILE A 92 8.76 -3.03 -6.75
N ASN A 93 8.39 -3.65 -5.61
CA ASN A 93 8.80 -5.00 -5.26
C ASN A 93 8.40 -5.99 -6.38
N ILE A 94 9.29 -6.93 -6.68
CA ILE A 94 9.07 -7.90 -7.76
C ILE A 94 7.83 -8.77 -7.54
N GLU A 95 7.51 -9.11 -6.30
CA GLU A 95 6.32 -9.90 -5.97
C GLU A 95 5.05 -9.16 -6.38
N THR A 96 4.93 -7.88 -6.02
CA THR A 96 3.83 -7.00 -6.44
C THR A 96 3.79 -6.85 -7.96
N ALA A 97 4.94 -6.60 -8.59
CA ALA A 97 5.03 -6.44 -10.04
C ALA A 97 4.59 -7.72 -10.78
N GLN A 98 4.99 -8.90 -10.29
CA GLN A 98 4.64 -10.18 -10.87
C GLN A 98 3.13 -10.49 -10.76
N GLN A 99 2.52 -10.17 -9.60
CA GLN A 99 1.07 -10.32 -9.41
C GLN A 99 0.29 -9.45 -10.41
N VAL A 100 0.68 -8.18 -10.53
CA VAL A 100 0.06 -7.22 -11.47
C VAL A 100 0.26 -7.68 -12.91
N ALA A 101 1.48 -8.03 -13.32
CA ALA A 101 1.80 -8.49 -14.67
C ALA A 101 1.00 -9.75 -15.03
N THR A 102 0.89 -10.70 -14.10
CA THR A 102 0.12 -11.93 -14.31
C THR A 102 -1.35 -11.64 -14.59
N GLN A 103 -1.96 -10.70 -13.85
CA GLN A 103 -3.33 -10.30 -14.08
C GLN A 103 -3.49 -9.57 -15.42
N LEU A 104 -2.60 -8.64 -15.74
CA LEU A 104 -2.63 -7.92 -17.02
C LEU A 104 -2.54 -8.87 -18.23
N VAL A 105 -1.66 -9.87 -18.17
CA VAL A 105 -1.51 -10.87 -19.25
C VAL A 105 -2.76 -11.74 -19.37
N LYS A 106 -3.35 -12.17 -18.25
CA LYS A 106 -4.49 -13.10 -18.24
C LYS A 106 -5.84 -12.41 -18.48
N LEU A 107 -6.03 -11.21 -17.93
CA LEU A 107 -7.33 -10.54 -17.83
C LEU A 107 -7.38 -9.22 -18.61
N GLY A 108 -6.24 -8.65 -19.00
CA GLY A 108 -6.14 -7.32 -19.59
C GLY A 108 -6.29 -6.16 -18.59
N HIS A 109 -6.59 -6.43 -17.34
CA HIS A 109 -6.73 -5.44 -16.27
C HIS A 109 -6.37 -6.03 -14.92
N VAL A 110 -6.17 -5.16 -13.91
CA VAL A 110 -5.89 -5.57 -12.54
C VAL A 110 -7.17 -5.51 -11.70
N ARG A 111 -7.48 -6.60 -11.01
CA ARG A 111 -8.63 -6.72 -10.12
C ARG A 111 -8.20 -6.39 -8.69
N TRP A 112 -8.40 -5.14 -8.28
CA TRP A 112 -8.09 -4.71 -6.93
C TRP A 112 -9.12 -5.19 -5.93
N ALA A 113 -8.64 -5.74 -4.80
CA ALA A 113 -9.49 -6.08 -3.66
C ALA A 113 -10.22 -4.83 -3.14
N TRP A 114 -11.49 -4.98 -2.80
CA TRP A 114 -12.35 -3.89 -2.39
C TRP A 114 -13.33 -4.30 -1.31
N MET A 115 -13.41 -3.49 -0.25
CA MET A 115 -14.36 -3.70 0.85
C MET A 115 -15.68 -2.97 0.65
N GLY A 116 -15.71 -1.88 -0.12
CA GLY A 116 -16.90 -1.06 -0.31
C GLY A 116 -17.21 -0.16 0.88
N VAL A 117 -16.19 0.50 1.44
CA VAL A 117 -16.30 1.36 2.62
C VAL A 117 -15.61 2.70 2.43
N PHE A 118 -16.02 3.70 3.22
CA PHE A 118 -15.30 4.95 3.45
C PHE A 118 -14.67 4.90 4.84
N LEU A 119 -13.42 5.30 4.93
CA LEU A 119 -12.55 5.03 6.06
C LEU A 119 -12.02 6.32 6.70
N ALA A 120 -11.78 6.29 8.01
CA ALA A 120 -10.99 7.28 8.73
C ALA A 120 -10.14 6.61 9.80
N ASP A 121 -8.99 7.21 10.13
CA ASP A 121 -8.19 6.74 11.27
C ASP A 121 -8.89 7.01 12.60
N LEU A 122 -8.85 6.05 13.51
CA LEU A 122 -9.18 6.29 14.91
C LEU A 122 -8.00 7.01 15.54
N VAL A 123 -8.15 8.30 15.81
CA VAL A 123 -7.12 9.05 16.52
C VAL A 123 -7.30 8.90 18.05
N PRO A 124 -6.21 8.84 18.83
CA PRO A 124 -6.26 8.60 20.27
C PRO A 124 -7.15 9.59 21.06
N GLU A 125 -7.23 10.83 20.60
CA GLU A 125 -8.06 11.88 21.19
C GLU A 125 -9.55 11.58 21.04
N VAL A 126 -9.95 11.02 19.90
CA VAL A 126 -11.34 10.59 19.66
C VAL A 126 -11.65 9.36 20.53
N ALA A 127 -10.75 8.38 20.58
CA ALA A 127 -10.91 7.21 21.44
C ALA A 127 -11.08 7.60 22.91
N ALA A 128 -10.24 8.51 23.41
CA ALA A 128 -10.31 9.00 24.78
C ALA A 128 -11.61 9.77 25.06
N ARG A 129 -12.05 10.61 24.12
CA ARG A 129 -13.29 11.40 24.24
C ARG A 129 -14.54 10.54 24.37
N TYR A 130 -14.57 9.40 23.68
CA TYR A 130 -15.70 8.46 23.72
C TYR A 130 -15.49 7.31 24.71
N GLY A 131 -14.40 7.32 25.50
CA GLY A 131 -14.10 6.29 26.48
C GLY A 131 -13.89 4.89 25.88
N LEU A 132 -13.37 4.82 24.65
CA LEU A 132 -13.16 3.55 23.96
C LEU A 132 -12.01 2.77 24.60
N PRO A 133 -12.13 1.44 24.76
CA PRO A 133 -11.05 0.59 25.28
C PRO A 133 -9.94 0.33 24.27
N ILE A 134 -10.09 0.80 23.04
CA ILE A 134 -9.15 0.73 21.94
C ILE A 134 -8.64 2.13 21.60
N ARG A 135 -7.40 2.24 21.13
CA ARG A 135 -6.76 3.53 20.81
C ARG A 135 -6.35 3.67 19.35
N GLU A 136 -6.33 2.56 18.63
CA GLU A 136 -5.93 2.47 17.23
C GLU A 136 -6.95 1.63 16.47
N GLY A 137 -7.06 1.85 15.17
CA GLY A 137 -7.99 1.16 14.30
C GLY A 137 -8.53 2.06 13.21
N VAL A 138 -9.37 1.50 12.37
CA VAL A 138 -9.97 2.19 11.22
C VAL A 138 -11.49 2.28 11.40
N ILE A 139 -11.99 3.49 11.51
CA ILE A 139 -13.42 3.79 11.63
C ILE A 139 -14.08 3.64 10.26
N ILE A 140 -15.14 2.85 10.19
CA ILE A 140 -16.03 2.79 9.03
C ILE A 140 -16.96 4.01 9.07
N GLN A 141 -16.70 5.00 8.24
CA GLN A 141 -17.54 6.20 8.15
C GLN A 141 -18.83 5.94 7.38
N ASN A 142 -18.72 5.16 6.31
CA ASN A 142 -19.87 4.79 5.49
C ASN A 142 -19.63 3.45 4.78
N VAL A 143 -20.71 2.79 4.38
CA VAL A 143 -20.70 1.51 3.67
C VAL A 143 -21.43 1.68 2.34
N VAL A 144 -20.85 1.18 1.27
CA VAL A 144 -21.50 1.19 -0.06
C VAL A 144 -22.62 0.16 -0.03
N ARG A 145 -23.84 0.62 -0.32
CA ARG A 145 -25.03 -0.24 -0.35
C ARG A 145 -24.84 -1.42 -1.32
N ASP A 146 -25.26 -2.60 -0.89
CA ASP A 146 -25.10 -3.86 -1.60
C ASP A 146 -23.62 -4.23 -1.89
N GLY A 147 -22.66 -3.50 -1.29
CA GLY A 147 -21.23 -3.79 -1.37
C GLY A 147 -20.79 -4.93 -0.45
N PRO A 148 -19.51 -5.37 -0.56
CA PRO A 148 -18.97 -6.48 0.24
C PRO A 148 -19.16 -6.31 1.74
N SER A 149 -18.85 -5.14 2.29
CA SER A 149 -18.99 -4.85 3.72
C SER A 149 -20.45 -4.80 4.17
N ASP A 150 -21.35 -4.25 3.35
CA ASP A 150 -22.79 -4.23 3.64
C ASP A 150 -23.34 -5.66 3.74
N GLN A 151 -22.98 -6.52 2.80
CA GLN A 151 -23.38 -7.93 2.77
C GLN A 151 -22.81 -8.73 3.95
N SER A 152 -21.67 -8.35 4.47
CA SER A 152 -21.02 -9.00 5.64
C SER A 152 -21.54 -8.49 6.99
N GLY A 153 -22.38 -7.44 7.01
CA GLY A 153 -22.93 -6.85 8.24
C GLY A 153 -22.00 -5.85 8.93
N ILE A 154 -20.98 -5.38 8.23
CA ILE A 154 -20.19 -4.22 8.65
C ILE A 154 -21.05 -2.96 8.51
N ARG A 155 -21.01 -2.07 9.50
CA ARG A 155 -21.88 -0.90 9.58
C ARG A 155 -21.06 0.39 9.77
N PRO A 156 -21.60 1.55 9.40
CA PRO A 156 -21.03 2.83 9.82
C PRO A 156 -20.91 2.90 11.35
N GLY A 157 -19.76 3.36 11.84
CA GLY A 157 -19.41 3.40 13.26
C GLY A 157 -18.60 2.20 13.77
N ASP A 158 -18.51 1.11 13.02
CA ASP A 158 -17.59 0.02 13.35
C ASP A 158 -16.13 0.50 13.27
N ILE A 159 -15.29 -0.05 14.13
CA ILE A 159 -13.86 0.18 14.12
C ILE A 159 -13.17 -1.14 13.81
N VAL A 160 -12.53 -1.23 12.66
CA VAL A 160 -11.73 -2.40 12.27
C VAL A 160 -10.42 -2.37 13.04
N VAL A 161 -10.11 -3.45 13.74
CA VAL A 161 -8.89 -3.59 14.57
C VAL A 161 -7.97 -4.72 14.09
N ASN A 162 -8.51 -5.73 13.40
CA ASN A 162 -7.72 -6.81 12.82
C ASN A 162 -8.43 -7.35 11.56
N ILE A 163 -7.64 -7.78 10.58
CA ILE A 163 -8.14 -8.48 9.39
C ILE A 163 -7.22 -9.66 9.12
N ASP A 164 -7.78 -10.87 9.20
CA ASP A 164 -7.11 -12.14 8.87
C ASP A 164 -5.77 -12.33 9.61
N GLY A 165 -5.72 -11.88 10.89
CA GLY A 165 -4.53 -11.94 11.74
C GLY A 165 -3.60 -10.72 11.64
N HIS A 166 -3.88 -9.77 10.76
CA HIS A 166 -3.13 -8.52 10.65
C HIS A 166 -3.76 -7.43 11.52
N ASP A 167 -3.03 -6.88 12.46
CA ASP A 167 -3.48 -5.73 13.26
C ASP A 167 -3.58 -4.49 12.37
N ILE A 168 -4.69 -3.77 12.52
CA ILE A 168 -5.02 -2.59 11.73
C ILE A 168 -5.01 -1.38 12.64
N ALA A 169 -3.98 -0.57 12.55
CA ALA A 169 -3.87 0.69 13.29
C ALA A 169 -4.37 1.89 12.48
N THR A 170 -4.14 1.89 11.16
CA THR A 170 -4.42 3.03 10.28
C THR A 170 -5.10 2.62 8.96
N VAL A 171 -5.73 3.59 8.30
CA VAL A 171 -6.26 3.44 6.92
C VAL A 171 -5.14 3.04 5.94
N SER A 172 -3.91 3.50 6.19
CA SER A 172 -2.75 3.14 5.38
C SER A 172 -2.43 1.64 5.47
N ASP A 173 -2.49 1.05 6.69
CA ASP A 173 -2.27 -0.39 6.89
C ASP A 173 -3.30 -1.21 6.13
N LEU A 174 -4.57 -0.88 6.32
CA LEU A 174 -5.66 -1.56 5.63
C LEU A 174 -5.56 -1.45 4.11
N THR A 175 -5.25 -0.24 3.60
CA THR A 175 -5.14 -0.02 2.15
C THR A 175 -3.92 -0.76 1.57
N ARG A 176 -2.82 -0.82 2.31
CA ARG A 176 -1.64 -1.62 1.93
C ARG A 176 -2.03 -3.08 1.75
N LEU A 177 -2.65 -3.70 2.75
CA LEU A 177 -3.07 -5.11 2.68
C LEU A 177 -4.01 -5.39 1.50
N LEU A 178 -5.01 -4.51 1.26
CA LEU A 178 -5.92 -4.65 0.13
C LEU A 178 -5.22 -4.55 -1.23
N LYS A 179 -4.06 -3.89 -1.31
CA LYS A 179 -3.31 -3.72 -2.56
C LYS A 179 -2.18 -4.74 -2.74
N THR A 180 -1.63 -5.27 -1.67
CA THR A 180 -0.41 -6.10 -1.75
C THR A 180 -0.62 -7.56 -1.35
N GLU A 181 -1.58 -7.85 -0.46
CA GLU A 181 -1.72 -9.18 0.11
C GLU A 181 -3.06 -9.85 -0.22
N PHE A 182 -4.15 -9.06 -0.31
CA PHE A 182 -5.48 -9.62 -0.52
C PHE A 182 -5.94 -9.53 -1.97
N SER A 183 -6.81 -10.47 -2.36
CA SER A 183 -7.33 -10.58 -3.72
C SER A 183 -8.85 -10.40 -3.75
N ALA A 184 -9.38 -9.87 -4.88
CA ALA A 184 -10.81 -9.82 -5.11
C ALA A 184 -11.42 -11.23 -5.09
N GLY A 185 -12.53 -11.41 -4.37
CA GLY A 185 -13.20 -12.69 -4.15
C GLY A 185 -12.72 -13.50 -2.94
N GLN A 186 -11.61 -13.09 -2.29
CA GLN A 186 -11.09 -13.73 -1.07
C GLN A 186 -12.04 -13.50 0.10
N GLU A 187 -12.20 -14.52 0.95
CA GLU A 187 -12.91 -14.42 2.23
C GLU A 187 -11.90 -14.18 3.33
N LEU A 188 -12.18 -13.19 4.19
CA LEU A 188 -11.34 -12.76 5.30
C LEU A 188 -12.15 -12.70 6.57
N ILE A 189 -11.50 -12.91 7.70
CA ILE A 189 -12.09 -12.65 9.02
C ILE A 189 -11.72 -11.22 9.42
N VAL A 190 -12.74 -10.41 9.67
CA VAL A 190 -12.59 -9.01 10.12
C VAL A 190 -13.01 -8.92 11.57
N GLU A 191 -12.08 -8.53 12.44
CA GLU A 191 -12.39 -8.19 13.82
C GLU A 191 -12.74 -6.71 13.92
N ILE A 192 -13.93 -6.43 14.44
CA ILE A 192 -14.43 -5.08 14.65
C ILE A 192 -14.66 -4.81 16.14
N PHE A 193 -14.56 -3.55 16.51
CA PHE A 193 -15.13 -3.01 17.73
C PHE A 193 -16.37 -2.20 17.38
N ARG A 194 -17.51 -2.50 18.00
CA ARG A 194 -18.81 -1.85 17.76
C ARG A 194 -19.40 -1.36 19.07
N ILE A 195 -20.07 -0.21 19.02
CA ILE A 195 -20.86 0.29 20.14
C ILE A 195 -22.34 0.15 19.77
N GLU A 196 -23.07 -0.64 20.56
CA GLU A 196 -24.52 -0.75 20.47
C GLU A 196 -25.14 -0.45 21.83
N GLU A 197 -26.18 0.39 21.86
CA GLU A 197 -26.90 0.79 23.08
C GLU A 197 -26.01 1.35 24.20
N GLY A 198 -24.84 1.91 23.85
CA GLY A 198 -23.86 2.45 24.81
C GLY A 198 -22.85 1.45 25.35
N GLU A 199 -22.96 0.19 24.99
CA GLU A 199 -21.98 -0.85 25.33
C GLU A 199 -21.09 -1.18 24.12
N GLY A 200 -19.79 -1.35 24.40
CA GLY A 200 -18.81 -1.70 23.37
C GLY A 200 -18.50 -3.20 23.39
N PHE A 201 -18.50 -3.83 22.25
CA PHE A 201 -18.11 -5.24 22.11
C PHE A 201 -17.20 -5.46 20.91
N ARG A 202 -16.42 -6.56 20.94
CA ARG A 202 -15.66 -7.05 19.79
C ARG A 202 -16.47 -8.11 19.07
N GLY A 203 -16.52 -8.02 17.77
CA GLY A 203 -17.19 -8.98 16.90
C GLY A 203 -16.27 -9.45 15.77
N MET A 204 -16.47 -10.67 15.32
CA MET A 204 -15.81 -11.21 14.14
C MET A 204 -16.85 -11.36 13.03
N LEU A 205 -16.53 -10.85 11.84
CA LEU A 205 -17.38 -10.92 10.65
C LEU A 205 -16.59 -11.57 9.53
N THR A 206 -17.25 -12.41 8.74
CA THR A 206 -16.66 -12.93 7.50
C THR A 206 -16.95 -11.96 6.37
N LEU A 207 -15.93 -11.42 5.77
CA LEU A 207 -15.99 -10.49 4.64
C LEU A 207 -15.46 -11.17 3.38
N ARG A 208 -16.29 -11.24 2.34
CA ARG A 208 -15.83 -11.61 1.01
C ARG A 208 -15.52 -10.36 0.21
N LEU A 209 -14.25 -10.14 -0.12
CA LEU A 209 -13.81 -8.98 -0.87
C LEU A 209 -14.40 -8.94 -2.27
N GLY A 210 -14.87 -7.77 -2.67
CA GLY A 210 -15.30 -7.51 -4.05
C GLY A 210 -14.13 -7.10 -4.94
N GLU A 211 -14.45 -6.85 -6.20
CA GLU A 211 -13.58 -6.15 -7.14
C GLU A 211 -13.90 -4.66 -7.12
N ARG A 212 -12.86 -3.82 -7.05
CA ARG A 212 -13.06 -2.36 -7.08
C ARG A 212 -13.71 -1.96 -8.42
N PRO A 213 -14.87 -1.25 -8.40
CA PRO A 213 -15.49 -0.76 -9.62
C PRO A 213 -14.51 0.08 -10.44
N GLN A 214 -14.44 -0.18 -11.74
CA GLN A 214 -13.68 0.67 -12.67
C GLN A 214 -14.42 2.01 -12.82
N GLN A 215 -13.69 3.10 -12.65
CA GLN A 215 -14.22 4.45 -12.87
C GLN A 215 -14.16 4.82 -14.33
#